data_6040469d68e433a411bafd16bdb06ce6
#
_entry.id   6040469d68e433a411bafd16bdb06ce6
#
_cell.length_a   1.000
_cell.length_b   1.000
_cell.length_c   1.000
_cell.angle_alpha   90.00
_cell.angle_beta   90.00
_cell.angle_gamma   90.00
#
_symmetry.space_group_name_H-M   'P 1'
#
loop_
_entity.id
_entity.type
_entity.pdbx_description
1 polymer ?
#
loop_
_entity_poly.entity_id
_entity_poly.type
_entity_poly.pdbx_seq_one_letter_code
_entity_poly.pdbx_strand_id
1 'polypeptide(L)'
;MIEIKDLSLTFKNADEDHEALKAVTLDIPEGCIYGFVGSNGAGKSTLLRVISGIYRPDSGSVTIDETEVYDRPQAKENIFFVSDETVQFSRLTVNDLKSFYQSSYPTFDDKVFDDLISKLDLPRKKPLSQFSKGMKRQAIVAAALASRTKYILLDEAFDGLDPAMRRLIRTMIVDDIFDRGATLIVSSHNVTEIGELCDKAMLLHKGEVIFAKDIDDVREGFEKVQIALPEGELDRSAIENAGVEVLSFRNLGRVSTVVAKGEKADITAKLSAISP
;
A
#
# COMPACT_ATOMS: atom_id res chain seq x y z
N MET A 1 4.63 15.56 7.99
CA MET A 1 3.37 15.39 7.23
C MET A 1 3.64 15.55 5.74
N ILE A 2 2.93 14.83 4.88
CA ILE A 2 3.00 15.00 3.42
C ILE A 2 1.68 15.63 2.98
N GLU A 3 1.76 16.77 2.28
CA GLU A 3 0.61 17.45 1.71
C GLU A 3 0.69 17.46 0.18
N ILE A 4 -0.41 17.09 -0.47
CA ILE A 4 -0.57 17.06 -1.92
C ILE A 4 -1.76 17.95 -2.27
N LYS A 5 -1.55 18.96 -3.13
CA LYS A 5 -2.58 19.95 -3.48
C LYS A 5 -2.73 20.06 -5.00
N ASP A 6 -3.92 19.73 -5.49
CA ASP A 6 -4.36 19.87 -6.90
C ASP A 6 -3.35 19.33 -7.91
N LEU A 7 -2.76 18.18 -7.58
CA LEU A 7 -1.65 17.59 -8.32
C LEU A 7 -2.12 16.93 -9.60
N SER A 8 -1.61 17.38 -10.75
CA SER A 8 -1.85 16.74 -12.05
C SER A 8 -0.55 16.41 -12.75
N LEU A 9 -0.57 15.28 -13.49
CA LEU A 9 0.56 14.84 -14.28
C LEU A 9 0.10 14.06 -15.51
N THR A 10 0.58 14.48 -16.68
CA THR A 10 0.28 13.89 -17.99
C THR A 10 1.56 13.39 -18.65
N PHE A 11 1.57 12.14 -19.06
CA PHE A 11 2.61 11.59 -19.91
C PHE A 11 2.28 11.88 -21.36
N LYS A 12 3.14 12.65 -22.02
CA LYS A 12 3.00 12.99 -23.45
C LYS A 12 3.59 11.87 -24.31
N ASN A 13 2.76 11.24 -25.11
CA ASN A 13 3.16 10.22 -26.07
C ASN A 13 2.87 10.72 -27.49
N ALA A 14 3.50 10.08 -28.51
CA ALA A 14 3.33 10.44 -29.90
C ALA A 14 1.89 10.22 -30.41
N ASP A 15 1.19 9.23 -29.86
CA ASP A 15 -0.14 8.83 -30.32
C ASP A 15 -1.27 9.45 -29.49
N GLU A 16 -1.12 9.49 -28.17
CA GLU A 16 -2.14 10.00 -27.24
C GLU A 16 -1.52 10.41 -25.90
N ASP A 17 -1.88 11.59 -25.40
CA ASP A 17 -1.49 12.04 -24.08
C ASP A 17 -2.25 11.24 -23.02
N HIS A 18 -1.54 10.77 -22.01
CA HIS A 18 -2.11 10.00 -20.90
C HIS A 18 -2.03 10.81 -19.60
N GLU A 19 -3.17 11.28 -19.13
CA GLU A 19 -3.29 11.97 -17.85
C GLU A 19 -3.29 10.92 -16.70
N ALA A 20 -2.15 10.76 -16.06
CA ALA A 20 -1.92 9.74 -15.03
C ALA A 20 -2.41 10.16 -13.65
N LEU A 21 -2.43 11.47 -13.36
CA LEU A 21 -2.95 12.06 -12.12
C LEU A 21 -3.78 13.29 -12.45
N LYS A 22 -4.94 13.44 -11.79
CA LYS A 22 -5.94 14.45 -12.08
C LYS A 22 -6.36 15.18 -10.79
N ALA A 23 -5.85 16.38 -10.59
CA ALA A 23 -6.16 17.25 -9.45
C ALA A 23 -6.18 16.50 -8.10
N VAL A 24 -5.18 15.63 -7.88
CA VAL A 24 -5.09 14.84 -6.66
C VAL A 24 -4.80 15.76 -5.47
N THR A 25 -5.68 15.72 -4.47
CA THR A 25 -5.50 16.43 -3.19
C THR A 25 -5.59 15.40 -2.06
N LEU A 26 -4.54 15.34 -1.22
CA LEU A 26 -4.40 14.34 -0.17
C LEU A 26 -3.43 14.80 0.91
N ASP A 27 -3.81 14.59 2.18
CA ASP A 27 -2.93 14.78 3.33
C ASP A 27 -2.59 13.43 3.96
N ILE A 28 -1.29 13.19 4.15
CA ILE A 28 -0.78 11.96 4.77
C ILE A 28 -0.15 12.35 6.12
N PRO A 29 -0.78 11.94 7.24
CA PRO A 29 -0.27 12.23 8.57
C PRO A 29 1.08 11.57 8.84
N GLU A 30 1.80 12.06 9.83
CA GLU A 30 2.99 11.42 10.35
C GLU A 30 2.67 10.22 11.25
N GLY A 31 3.60 9.28 11.35
CA GLY A 31 3.54 8.17 12.29
C GLY A 31 2.43 7.14 11.97
N CYS A 32 2.05 6.99 10.71
CA CYS A 32 1.03 6.03 10.29
C CYS A 32 1.49 5.17 9.11
N ILE A 33 0.81 4.07 8.91
CA ILE A 33 0.91 3.25 7.70
C ILE A 33 -0.26 3.61 6.78
N TYR A 34 0.05 4.23 5.64
CA TYR A 34 -0.92 4.72 4.68
C TYR A 34 -0.97 3.86 3.41
N GLY A 35 -2.12 3.35 3.06
CA GLY A 35 -2.34 2.49 1.90
C GLY A 35 -2.81 3.22 0.65
N PHE A 36 -2.15 3.00 -0.48
CA PHE A 36 -2.63 3.41 -1.81
C PHE A 36 -3.23 2.21 -2.53
N VAL A 37 -4.55 2.19 -2.65
CA VAL A 37 -5.32 1.11 -3.28
C VAL A 37 -5.75 1.53 -4.68
N GLY A 38 -5.74 0.61 -5.62
CA GLY A 38 -6.26 0.82 -6.97
C GLY A 38 -5.81 -0.26 -7.94
N SER A 39 -6.52 -0.38 -9.06
CA SER A 39 -6.14 -1.29 -10.14
C SER A 39 -4.80 -0.93 -10.76
N ASN A 40 -4.24 -1.85 -11.54
CA ASN A 40 -3.05 -1.55 -12.34
C ASN A 40 -3.38 -0.40 -13.31
N GLY A 41 -2.45 0.56 -13.43
CA GLY A 41 -2.67 1.77 -14.22
C GLY A 41 -3.52 2.86 -13.55
N ALA A 42 -3.94 2.70 -12.28
CA ALA A 42 -4.70 3.73 -11.58
C ALA A 42 -3.93 5.01 -11.26
N GLY A 43 -2.59 5.00 -11.35
CA GLY A 43 -1.71 6.13 -11.05
C GLY A 43 -0.91 6.00 -9.75
N LYS A 44 -1.01 4.89 -9.00
CA LYS A 44 -0.35 4.68 -7.69
C LYS A 44 1.17 4.88 -7.75
N SER A 45 1.85 4.15 -8.64
CA SER A 45 3.31 4.25 -8.83
C SER A 45 3.72 5.65 -9.31
N THR A 46 2.90 6.28 -10.13
CA THR A 46 3.12 7.66 -10.59
C THR A 46 3.07 8.62 -9.41
N LEU A 47 2.06 8.50 -8.56
CA LEU A 47 1.92 9.35 -7.38
C LEU A 47 3.09 9.16 -6.40
N LEU A 48 3.52 7.92 -6.14
CA LEU A 48 4.69 7.64 -5.30
C LEU A 48 5.98 8.26 -5.89
N ARG A 49 6.16 8.21 -7.22
CA ARG A 49 7.31 8.85 -7.90
C ARG A 49 7.26 10.37 -7.84
N VAL A 50 6.07 10.98 -7.83
CA VAL A 50 5.92 12.43 -7.59
C VAL A 50 6.25 12.77 -6.14
N ILE A 51 5.70 12.02 -5.16
CA ILE A 51 5.98 12.21 -3.73
C ILE A 51 7.48 12.04 -3.43
N SER A 52 8.16 11.11 -4.10
CA SER A 52 9.62 10.94 -3.97
C SER A 52 10.45 11.98 -4.74
N GLY A 53 9.80 12.90 -5.45
CA GLY A 53 10.47 13.93 -6.26
C GLY A 53 11.21 13.40 -7.50
N ILE A 54 10.84 12.21 -7.99
CA ILE A 54 11.36 11.64 -9.25
C ILE A 54 10.68 12.30 -10.44
N TYR A 55 9.36 12.46 -10.36
CA TYR A 55 8.58 13.12 -11.40
C TYR A 55 8.19 14.54 -10.97
N ARG A 56 8.28 15.46 -11.93
CA ARG A 56 7.75 16.81 -11.77
C ARG A 56 6.28 16.82 -12.17
N PRO A 57 5.37 17.30 -11.32
CA PRO A 57 3.97 17.47 -11.72
C PRO A 57 3.82 18.60 -12.76
N ASP A 58 2.77 18.52 -13.58
CA ASP A 58 2.41 19.59 -14.52
C ASP A 58 1.76 20.77 -13.79
N SER A 59 0.98 20.47 -12.75
CA SER A 59 0.35 21.46 -11.88
C SER A 59 0.20 20.92 -10.45
N GLY A 60 -0.11 21.82 -9.50
CA GLY A 60 -0.20 21.51 -8.09
C GLY A 60 1.15 21.40 -7.40
N SER A 61 1.15 20.92 -6.16
CA SER A 61 2.37 20.83 -5.35
C SER A 61 2.36 19.60 -4.45
N VAL A 62 3.57 19.15 -4.09
CA VAL A 62 3.81 18.17 -3.02
C VAL A 62 4.81 18.76 -2.06
N THR A 63 4.43 18.83 -0.79
CA THR A 63 5.34 19.24 0.29
C THR A 63 5.50 18.11 1.31
N ILE A 64 6.70 17.99 1.83
CA ILE A 64 7.05 17.12 2.96
C ILE A 64 7.65 17.99 4.05
N ASP A 65 7.01 17.98 5.23
CA ASP A 65 7.39 18.84 6.33
C ASP A 65 7.52 20.31 5.88
N GLU A 66 6.50 20.81 5.17
CA GLU A 66 6.41 22.16 4.61
C GLU A 66 7.45 22.48 3.51
N THR A 67 8.28 21.52 3.12
CA THR A 67 9.29 21.69 2.08
C THR A 67 8.84 21.04 0.78
N GLU A 68 8.86 21.79 -0.32
CA GLU A 68 8.57 21.27 -1.65
C GLU A 68 9.59 20.18 -2.04
N VAL A 69 9.11 19.06 -2.60
CA VAL A 69 9.96 17.87 -2.80
C VAL A 69 10.75 17.92 -4.11
N TYR A 70 10.12 18.42 -5.18
CA TYR A 70 10.77 18.40 -6.48
C TYR A 70 12.00 19.29 -6.49
N ASP A 71 13.12 18.75 -6.99
CA ASP A 71 14.42 19.44 -7.07
C ASP A 71 14.97 19.98 -5.73
N ARG A 72 14.59 19.33 -4.62
CA ARG A 72 15.05 19.66 -3.26
C ARG A 72 15.71 18.45 -2.60
N PRO A 73 17.07 18.36 -2.64
CA PRO A 73 17.80 17.25 -2.02
C PRO A 73 17.47 17.05 -0.54
N GLN A 74 17.32 18.14 0.23
CA GLN A 74 17.04 18.08 1.67
C GLN A 74 15.71 17.37 1.99
N ALA A 75 14.67 17.58 1.19
CA ALA A 75 13.41 16.87 1.37
C ALA A 75 13.55 15.38 1.08
N LYS A 76 14.40 15.02 0.11
CA LYS A 76 14.63 13.63 -0.32
C LYS A 76 15.46 12.82 0.67
N GLU A 77 16.33 13.45 1.48
CA GLU A 77 17.14 12.77 2.50
C GLU A 77 16.28 12.02 3.53
N ASN A 78 15.06 12.50 3.77
CA ASN A 78 14.12 11.90 4.70
C ASN A 78 13.19 10.85 4.06
N ILE A 79 13.40 10.52 2.78
CA ILE A 79 12.55 9.59 2.02
C ILE A 79 13.37 8.38 1.57
N PHE A 80 12.85 7.17 1.81
CA PHE A 80 13.32 5.98 1.12
C PHE A 80 12.21 5.46 0.20
N PHE A 81 12.50 5.37 -1.10
CA PHE A 81 11.55 4.86 -2.09
C PHE A 81 11.97 3.51 -2.65
N VAL A 82 11.09 2.54 -2.54
CA VAL A 82 11.23 1.22 -3.15
C VAL A 82 10.26 1.12 -4.33
N SER A 83 10.80 1.12 -5.54
CA SER A 83 10.02 0.96 -6.77
C SER A 83 9.52 -0.48 -6.93
N ASP A 84 8.41 -0.66 -7.67
CA ASP A 84 7.91 -1.95 -8.16
C ASP A 84 8.92 -2.66 -9.10
N GLU A 85 9.71 -1.87 -9.84
CA GLU A 85 10.77 -2.40 -10.67
C GLU A 85 11.87 -3.01 -9.81
N THR A 86 12.16 -4.29 -10.06
CA THR A 86 13.21 -4.99 -9.33
C THR A 86 14.56 -4.36 -9.64
N VAL A 87 15.21 -3.87 -8.60
CA VAL A 87 16.50 -3.17 -8.67
C VAL A 87 17.46 -3.89 -9.63
N GLN A 88 17.93 -3.17 -10.64
CA GLN A 88 18.83 -3.68 -11.67
C GLN A 88 20.29 -3.86 -11.18
N PHE A 89 20.53 -3.90 -9.88
CA PHE A 89 21.85 -4.14 -9.31
C PHE A 89 22.30 -5.61 -9.46
N SER A 90 22.31 -6.10 -10.70
CA SER A 90 22.50 -7.53 -10.99
C SER A 90 23.82 -8.10 -10.49
N ARG A 91 24.86 -7.28 -10.36
CA ARG A 91 26.20 -7.71 -9.92
C ARG A 91 26.48 -7.49 -8.45
N LEU A 92 25.69 -6.66 -7.78
CA LEU A 92 25.86 -6.37 -6.36
C LEU A 92 25.46 -7.57 -5.49
N THR A 93 26.13 -7.71 -4.37
CA THR A 93 25.77 -8.60 -3.27
C THR A 93 24.95 -7.84 -2.23
N VAL A 94 24.42 -8.54 -1.21
CA VAL A 94 23.75 -7.90 -0.07
C VAL A 94 24.72 -6.97 0.69
N ASN A 95 26.00 -7.33 0.78
CA ASN A 95 27.01 -6.48 1.42
C ASN A 95 27.27 -5.21 0.60
N ASP A 96 27.30 -5.31 -0.73
CA ASP A 96 27.46 -4.14 -1.58
C ASP A 96 26.22 -3.22 -1.50
N LEU A 97 25.01 -3.81 -1.40
CA LEU A 97 23.78 -3.08 -1.20
C LEU A 97 23.80 -2.30 0.13
N LYS A 98 24.28 -2.94 1.22
CA LYS A 98 24.51 -2.29 2.51
C LYS A 98 25.40 -1.08 2.36
N SER A 99 26.59 -1.26 1.76
CA SER A 99 27.58 -0.19 1.58
C SER A 99 27.02 0.98 0.74
N PHE A 100 26.23 0.66 -0.30
CA PHE A 100 25.59 1.65 -1.15
C PHE A 100 24.61 2.53 -0.34
N TYR A 101 23.69 1.90 0.41
CA TYR A 101 22.70 2.65 1.18
C TYR A 101 23.30 3.37 2.39
N GLN A 102 24.31 2.78 3.04
CA GLN A 102 25.07 3.43 4.10
C GLN A 102 25.75 4.72 3.63
N SER A 103 26.24 4.74 2.39
CA SER A 103 26.83 5.97 1.81
C SER A 103 25.79 6.99 1.36
N SER A 104 24.55 6.55 1.10
CA SER A 104 23.47 7.40 0.59
C SER A 104 22.61 8.01 1.70
N TYR A 105 22.48 7.31 2.83
CA TYR A 105 21.65 7.73 3.95
C TYR A 105 22.48 7.90 5.22
N PRO A 106 22.70 9.13 5.71
CA PRO A 106 23.47 9.37 6.93
C PRO A 106 22.90 8.71 8.19
N THR A 107 21.60 8.44 8.17
CA THR A 107 20.87 7.79 9.27
C THR A 107 20.89 6.27 9.21
N PHE A 108 21.55 5.66 8.23
CA PHE A 108 21.55 4.22 8.02
C PHE A 108 22.11 3.45 9.22
N ASP A 109 21.33 2.49 9.74
CA ASP A 109 21.70 1.68 10.89
C ASP A 109 22.19 0.28 10.44
N ASP A 110 23.50 0.09 10.55
CA ASP A 110 24.18 -1.14 10.20
C ASP A 110 23.69 -2.37 10.95
N LYS A 111 23.39 -2.19 12.26
CA LYS A 111 22.93 -3.30 13.11
C LYS A 111 21.53 -3.74 12.72
N VAL A 112 20.64 -2.77 12.50
CA VAL A 112 19.28 -3.06 12.03
C VAL A 112 19.32 -3.81 10.69
N PHE A 113 20.14 -3.35 9.74
CA PHE A 113 20.30 -4.06 8.47
C PHE A 113 20.78 -5.49 8.66
N ASP A 114 21.84 -5.69 9.44
CA ASP A 114 22.44 -7.01 9.67
C ASP A 114 21.48 -7.96 10.38
N ASP A 115 20.71 -7.46 11.35
CA ASP A 115 19.68 -8.24 12.04
C ASP A 115 18.54 -8.66 11.12
N LEU A 116 18.05 -7.74 10.28
CA LEU A 116 16.98 -8.02 9.31
C LEU A 116 17.45 -9.04 8.25
N ILE A 117 18.65 -8.87 7.68
CA ILE A 117 19.21 -9.82 6.71
C ILE A 117 19.39 -11.21 7.35
N SER A 118 19.77 -11.28 8.61
CA SER A 118 19.91 -12.55 9.34
C SER A 118 18.55 -13.20 9.60
N LYS A 119 17.53 -12.44 10.03
CA LYS A 119 16.15 -12.93 10.20
C LYS A 119 15.54 -13.44 8.89
N LEU A 120 15.90 -12.81 7.75
CA LEU A 120 15.44 -13.19 6.41
C LEU A 120 16.26 -14.35 5.79
N ASP A 121 17.32 -14.79 6.45
CA ASP A 121 18.25 -15.83 5.98
C ASP A 121 18.80 -15.57 4.56
N LEU A 122 19.12 -14.30 4.26
CA LEU A 122 19.58 -13.90 2.94
C LEU A 122 21.12 -14.09 2.80
N PRO A 123 21.59 -14.73 1.72
CA PRO A 123 23.01 -14.97 1.51
C PRO A 123 23.76 -13.68 1.17
N ARG A 124 24.63 -13.21 2.08
CA ARG A 124 25.28 -11.89 2.01
C ARG A 124 26.25 -11.70 0.85
N LYS A 125 26.92 -12.78 0.39
CA LYS A 125 27.97 -12.73 -0.63
C LYS A 125 27.51 -13.21 -2.01
N LYS A 126 26.29 -13.68 -2.14
CA LYS A 126 25.73 -14.13 -3.39
C LYS A 126 25.25 -12.93 -4.22
N PRO A 127 25.56 -12.86 -5.53
CA PRO A 127 25.07 -11.79 -6.40
C PRO A 127 23.54 -11.72 -6.43
N LEU A 128 22.97 -10.52 -6.38
CA LEU A 128 21.51 -10.31 -6.43
C LEU A 128 20.86 -10.80 -7.73
N SER A 129 21.65 -10.95 -8.81
CA SER A 129 21.17 -11.59 -10.05
C SER A 129 20.72 -13.03 -9.86
N GLN A 130 21.25 -13.73 -8.83
CA GLN A 130 20.91 -15.11 -8.49
C GLN A 130 19.79 -15.21 -7.44
N PHE A 131 19.24 -14.08 -6.98
CA PHE A 131 18.11 -14.02 -6.06
C PHE A 131 16.81 -14.15 -6.82
N SER A 132 15.82 -14.81 -6.21
CA SER A 132 14.43 -14.72 -6.69
C SER A 132 13.92 -13.28 -6.60
N LYS A 133 12.82 -12.96 -7.30
CA LYS A 133 12.16 -11.65 -7.17
C LYS A 133 11.84 -11.34 -5.69
N GLY A 134 11.33 -12.33 -4.95
CA GLY A 134 11.02 -12.21 -3.53
C GLY A 134 12.25 -11.92 -2.67
N MET A 135 13.37 -12.65 -2.86
CA MET A 135 14.60 -12.39 -2.11
C MET A 135 15.17 -10.99 -2.36
N LYS A 136 15.12 -10.52 -3.60
CA LYS A 136 15.54 -9.15 -3.92
C LYS A 136 14.66 -8.13 -3.17
N ARG A 137 13.35 -8.35 -3.17
CA ARG A 137 12.40 -7.49 -2.46
C ARG A 137 12.68 -7.47 -0.95
N GLN A 138 12.94 -8.61 -0.36
CA GLN A 138 13.33 -8.72 1.05
C GLN A 138 14.58 -7.89 1.37
N ALA A 139 15.62 -8.00 0.55
CA ALA A 139 16.87 -7.26 0.76
C ALA A 139 16.66 -5.73 0.68
N ILE A 140 15.84 -5.27 -0.27
CA ILE A 140 15.54 -3.84 -0.42
C ILE A 140 14.66 -3.32 0.73
N VAL A 141 13.64 -4.08 1.17
CA VAL A 141 12.83 -3.70 2.32
C VAL A 141 13.69 -3.63 3.59
N ALA A 142 14.61 -4.59 3.79
CA ALA A 142 15.56 -4.52 4.90
C ALA A 142 16.43 -3.25 4.85
N ALA A 143 16.88 -2.84 3.65
CA ALA A 143 17.61 -1.58 3.47
C ALA A 143 16.72 -0.35 3.75
N ALA A 144 15.46 -0.39 3.35
CA ALA A 144 14.50 0.68 3.62
C ALA A 144 14.28 0.89 5.12
N LEU A 145 14.08 -0.18 5.89
CA LEU A 145 13.94 -0.10 7.34
C LEU A 145 15.24 0.35 8.02
N ALA A 146 16.39 -0.14 7.54
CA ALA A 146 17.70 0.22 8.06
C ALA A 146 18.12 1.66 7.71
N SER A 147 17.56 2.28 6.67
CA SER A 147 17.84 3.68 6.31
C SER A 147 17.46 4.66 7.40
N ARG A 148 16.53 4.27 8.27
CA ARG A 148 16.00 5.07 9.39
C ARG A 148 15.41 6.41 8.94
N THR A 149 15.02 6.50 7.67
CA THR A 149 14.34 7.69 7.13
C THR A 149 12.96 7.87 7.77
N LYS A 150 12.49 9.12 7.82
CA LYS A 150 11.18 9.47 8.40
C LYS A 150 10.03 8.94 7.55
N TYR A 151 10.21 8.90 6.24
CA TYR A 151 9.21 8.45 5.27
C TYR A 151 9.75 7.27 4.45
N ILE A 152 8.99 6.19 4.40
CA ILE A 152 9.27 5.03 3.55
C ILE A 152 8.11 4.87 2.56
N LEU A 153 8.43 4.82 1.27
CA LEU A 153 7.47 4.62 0.19
C LEU A 153 7.73 3.25 -0.45
N LEU A 154 6.74 2.37 -0.42
CA LEU A 154 6.83 1.02 -0.96
C LEU A 154 5.83 0.82 -2.10
N ASP A 155 6.33 0.64 -3.32
CA ASP A 155 5.50 0.37 -4.49
C ASP A 155 5.39 -1.13 -4.76
N GLU A 156 4.16 -1.69 -4.60
CA GLU A 156 3.84 -3.12 -4.76
C GLU A 156 4.86 -4.04 -4.05
N ALA A 157 5.24 -3.67 -2.81
CA ALA A 157 6.38 -4.27 -2.11
C ALA A 157 6.19 -5.74 -1.71
N PHE A 158 4.97 -6.22 -1.67
CA PHE A 158 4.65 -7.60 -1.29
C PHE A 158 4.49 -8.54 -2.49
N ASP A 159 4.60 -8.01 -3.70
CA ASP A 159 4.50 -8.81 -4.93
C ASP A 159 5.65 -9.81 -5.05
N GLY A 160 5.28 -11.06 -5.39
CA GLY A 160 6.24 -12.15 -5.57
C GLY A 160 6.78 -12.76 -4.28
N LEU A 161 6.25 -12.37 -3.11
CA LEU A 161 6.51 -13.02 -1.83
C LEU A 161 5.50 -14.16 -1.59
N ASP A 162 6.00 -15.27 -1.05
CA ASP A 162 5.11 -16.32 -0.55
C ASP A 162 4.35 -15.84 0.72
N PRO A 163 3.25 -16.50 1.08
CA PRO A 163 2.41 -16.03 2.20
C PRO A 163 3.12 -15.98 3.56
N ALA A 164 4.08 -16.87 3.82
CA ALA A 164 4.81 -16.89 5.09
C ALA A 164 5.79 -15.72 5.16
N MET A 165 6.54 -15.50 4.08
CA MET A 165 7.49 -14.40 3.97
C MET A 165 6.78 -13.04 3.97
N ARG A 166 5.63 -12.93 3.31
CA ARG A 166 4.81 -11.72 3.34
C ARG A 166 4.41 -11.34 4.76
N ARG A 167 3.95 -12.32 5.57
CA ARG A 167 3.63 -12.09 6.98
C ARG A 167 4.85 -11.63 7.79
N LEU A 168 5.99 -12.29 7.60
CA LEU A 168 7.22 -11.93 8.31
C LEU A 168 7.64 -10.48 8.02
N ILE A 169 7.67 -10.09 6.73
CA ILE A 169 8.03 -8.73 6.33
C ILE A 169 7.03 -7.70 6.87
N ARG A 170 5.74 -8.01 6.85
CA ARG A 170 4.71 -7.12 7.43
C ARG A 170 4.93 -6.89 8.92
N THR A 171 5.20 -7.95 9.69
CA THR A 171 5.52 -7.83 11.12
C THR A 171 6.75 -6.95 11.32
N MET A 172 7.84 -7.18 10.57
CA MET A 172 9.06 -6.35 10.66
C MET A 172 8.79 -4.88 10.35
N ILE A 173 7.95 -4.60 9.36
CA ILE A 173 7.55 -3.24 8.99
C ILE A 173 6.74 -2.60 10.12
N VAL A 174 5.70 -3.26 10.60
CA VAL A 174 4.81 -2.73 11.64
C VAL A 174 5.61 -2.42 12.91
N ASP A 175 6.44 -3.38 13.37
CA ASP A 175 7.28 -3.20 14.54
C ASP A 175 8.20 -1.97 14.39
N ASP A 176 8.92 -1.86 13.26
CA ASP A 176 9.85 -0.76 13.01
C ASP A 176 9.15 0.61 12.92
N ILE A 177 8.03 0.68 12.17
CA ILE A 177 7.27 1.92 12.00
C ILE A 177 6.68 2.40 13.32
N PHE A 178 6.10 1.47 14.11
CA PHE A 178 5.53 1.77 15.42
C PHE A 178 6.59 2.25 16.41
N ASP A 179 7.72 1.52 16.52
CA ASP A 179 8.77 1.81 17.51
C ASP A 179 9.40 3.19 17.33
N ARG A 180 9.49 3.70 16.11
CA ARG A 180 10.16 4.99 15.82
C ARG A 180 9.23 6.10 15.32
N GLY A 181 7.92 5.84 15.21
CA GLY A 181 6.96 6.84 14.74
C GLY A 181 7.21 7.29 13.30
N ALA A 182 7.77 6.42 12.46
CA ALA A 182 7.95 6.73 11.03
C ALA A 182 6.63 6.66 10.27
N THR A 183 6.62 7.17 9.05
CA THR A 183 5.47 7.11 8.15
C THR A 183 5.79 6.16 7.00
N LEU A 184 4.93 5.17 6.80
CA LEU A 184 5.00 4.29 5.66
C LEU A 184 3.85 4.57 4.68
N ILE A 185 4.18 4.69 3.40
CA ILE A 185 3.18 4.66 2.33
C ILE A 185 3.40 3.38 1.53
N VAL A 186 2.36 2.57 1.40
CA VAL A 186 2.43 1.33 0.63
C VAL A 186 1.36 1.30 -0.45
N SER A 187 1.76 1.00 -1.69
CA SER A 187 0.80 0.76 -2.77
C SER A 187 0.52 -0.73 -2.92
N SER A 188 -0.73 -1.07 -3.18
CA SER A 188 -1.13 -2.43 -3.56
C SER A 188 -2.41 -2.40 -4.39
N HIS A 189 -2.58 -3.38 -5.27
CA HIS A 189 -3.86 -3.69 -5.91
C HIS A 189 -4.71 -4.67 -5.08
N ASN A 190 -4.16 -5.19 -3.98
CA ASN A 190 -4.83 -6.12 -3.07
C ASN A 190 -5.44 -5.38 -1.86
N VAL A 191 -6.75 -5.17 -1.90
CA VAL A 191 -7.51 -4.49 -0.83
C VAL A 191 -7.35 -5.17 0.53
N THR A 192 -7.33 -6.52 0.56
CA THR A 192 -7.17 -7.27 1.80
C THR A 192 -5.83 -6.98 2.47
N GLU A 193 -4.77 -6.90 1.66
CA GLU A 193 -3.42 -6.59 2.14
C GLU A 193 -3.34 -5.22 2.79
N ILE A 194 -3.92 -4.21 2.16
CA ILE A 194 -4.00 -2.85 2.70
C ILE A 194 -4.86 -2.82 3.97
N GLY A 195 -6.02 -3.48 3.94
CA GLY A 195 -6.91 -3.54 5.10
C GLY A 195 -6.31 -4.23 6.33
N GLU A 196 -5.32 -5.12 6.16
CA GLU A 196 -4.64 -5.79 7.27
C GLU A 196 -3.40 -5.06 7.78
N LEU A 197 -2.83 -4.15 6.99
CA LEU A 197 -1.55 -3.49 7.29
C LEU A 197 -1.69 -2.02 7.65
N CYS A 198 -2.62 -1.31 7.02
CA CYS A 198 -2.66 0.14 7.06
C CYS A 198 -3.64 0.68 8.10
N ASP A 199 -3.31 1.85 8.66
CA ASP A 199 -4.20 2.63 9.52
C ASP A 199 -5.20 3.42 8.68
N LYS A 200 -4.73 3.95 7.55
CA LYS A 200 -5.50 4.78 6.61
C LYS A 200 -5.28 4.29 5.18
N ALA A 201 -6.27 4.50 4.34
CA ALA A 201 -6.13 4.20 2.92
C ALA A 201 -6.84 5.21 2.03
N MET A 202 -6.30 5.38 0.82
CA MET A 202 -7.00 6.01 -0.28
C MET A 202 -7.24 5.03 -1.43
N LEU A 203 -8.36 5.20 -2.13
CA LEU A 203 -8.64 4.52 -3.38
C LEU A 203 -8.37 5.47 -4.55
N LEU A 204 -7.42 5.09 -5.38
CA LEU A 204 -7.11 5.79 -6.62
C LEU A 204 -7.73 5.04 -7.81
N HIS A 205 -8.44 5.76 -8.67
CA HIS A 205 -9.04 5.20 -9.88
C HIS A 205 -8.85 6.17 -11.04
N LYS A 206 -8.19 5.73 -12.12
CA LYS A 206 -7.93 6.53 -13.34
C LYS A 206 -7.34 7.93 -13.06
N GLY A 207 -6.41 7.99 -12.10
CA GLY A 207 -5.73 9.22 -11.71
C GLY A 207 -6.47 10.09 -10.70
N GLU A 208 -7.66 9.71 -10.25
CA GLU A 208 -8.48 10.47 -9.31
C GLU A 208 -8.59 9.76 -7.96
N VAL A 209 -8.57 10.51 -6.85
CA VAL A 209 -8.83 9.99 -5.50
C VAL A 209 -10.34 9.88 -5.30
N ILE A 210 -10.82 8.65 -5.19
CA ILE A 210 -12.25 8.37 -4.98
C ILE A 210 -12.64 8.55 -3.52
N PHE A 211 -11.78 8.09 -2.60
CA PHE A 211 -11.90 8.35 -1.16
C PHE A 211 -10.54 8.26 -0.49
N ALA A 212 -10.41 8.90 0.68
CA ALA A 212 -9.29 8.77 1.61
C ALA A 212 -9.88 8.73 3.03
N LYS A 213 -9.66 7.63 3.78
CA LYS A 213 -10.30 7.38 5.09
C LYS A 213 -9.44 6.52 5.99
N ASP A 214 -9.75 6.54 7.27
CA ASP A 214 -9.28 5.55 8.23
C ASP A 214 -9.85 4.17 7.88
N ILE A 215 -9.03 3.13 8.04
CA ILE A 215 -9.45 1.76 7.73
C ILE A 215 -10.59 1.32 8.64
N ASP A 216 -10.57 1.75 9.91
CA ASP A 216 -11.63 1.41 10.86
C ASP A 216 -12.95 2.07 10.46
N ASP A 217 -12.95 3.33 10.01
CA ASP A 217 -14.14 4.01 9.48
C ASP A 217 -14.74 3.28 8.25
N VAL A 218 -13.86 2.71 7.42
CA VAL A 218 -14.31 1.91 6.26
C VAL A 218 -14.94 0.59 6.73
N ARG A 219 -14.40 -0.03 7.77
CA ARG A 219 -14.91 -1.29 8.32
C ARG A 219 -16.24 -1.14 9.03
N GLU A 220 -16.39 -0.08 9.84
CA GLU A 220 -17.61 0.18 10.61
C GLU A 220 -18.85 0.43 9.73
N GLY A 221 -18.65 0.86 8.49
CA GLY A 221 -19.75 1.11 7.56
C GLY A 221 -20.24 -0.09 6.76
N PHE A 222 -19.54 -1.25 6.82
CA PHE A 222 -19.84 -2.39 5.93
C PHE A 222 -19.65 -3.72 6.63
N GLU A 223 -20.62 -4.62 6.46
CA GLU A 223 -20.55 -5.96 6.99
C GLU A 223 -20.58 -7.00 5.86
N LYS A 224 -19.73 -8.02 5.97
CA LYS A 224 -19.74 -9.19 5.11
C LYS A 224 -20.36 -10.36 5.87
N VAL A 225 -21.54 -10.78 5.44
CA VAL A 225 -22.27 -11.88 6.05
C VAL A 225 -22.32 -13.06 5.07
N GLN A 226 -22.12 -14.27 5.57
CA GLN A 226 -22.35 -15.50 4.82
C GLN A 226 -23.58 -16.18 5.37
N ILE A 227 -24.52 -16.49 4.49
CA ILE A 227 -25.79 -17.14 4.81
C ILE A 227 -25.78 -18.50 4.12
N ALA A 228 -25.92 -19.57 4.91
CA ALA A 228 -26.07 -20.92 4.38
C ALA A 228 -27.56 -21.34 4.47
N LEU A 229 -28.16 -21.62 3.35
CA LEU A 229 -29.54 -22.13 3.33
C LEU A 229 -29.56 -23.67 3.36
N PRO A 230 -30.51 -24.29 4.07
CA PRO A 230 -30.73 -25.75 4.04
C PRO A 230 -31.04 -26.24 2.62
N GLU A 231 -31.88 -25.52 1.89
CA GLU A 231 -32.27 -25.76 0.51
C GLU A 231 -32.50 -24.45 -0.25
N GLY A 232 -32.23 -24.47 -1.57
CA GLY A 232 -32.43 -23.32 -2.45
C GLY A 232 -31.28 -22.32 -2.49
N GLU A 233 -31.52 -21.21 -3.14
CA GLU A 233 -30.62 -20.04 -3.24
C GLU A 233 -31.34 -18.82 -2.68
N LEU A 234 -30.58 -17.96 -2.00
CA LEU A 234 -31.08 -16.68 -1.53
C LEU A 234 -31.17 -15.71 -2.70
N ASP A 235 -32.26 -14.95 -2.75
CA ASP A 235 -32.43 -13.90 -3.75
C ASP A 235 -31.99 -12.54 -3.15
N ARG A 236 -31.26 -11.78 -3.94
CA ARG A 236 -30.84 -10.41 -3.59
C ARG A 236 -32.03 -9.53 -3.23
N SER A 237 -33.13 -9.64 -3.99
CA SER A 237 -34.34 -8.84 -3.75
C SER A 237 -35.00 -9.14 -2.40
N ALA A 238 -34.91 -10.37 -1.89
CA ALA A 238 -35.39 -10.71 -0.56
C ALA A 238 -34.65 -9.99 0.54
N ILE A 239 -33.32 -9.82 0.38
CA ILE A 239 -32.45 -9.10 1.31
C ILE A 239 -32.75 -7.60 1.29
N GLU A 240 -32.87 -7.02 0.08
CA GLU A 240 -33.19 -5.61 -0.10
C GLU A 240 -34.59 -5.25 0.44
N ASN A 241 -35.57 -6.15 0.26
CA ASN A 241 -36.91 -6.00 0.82
C ASN A 241 -36.96 -6.07 2.35
N ALA A 242 -35.98 -6.72 2.98
CA ALA A 242 -35.81 -6.70 4.44
C ALA A 242 -35.16 -5.41 4.95
N GLY A 243 -34.89 -4.43 4.07
CA GLY A 243 -34.33 -3.14 4.42
C GLY A 243 -32.81 -3.17 4.65
N VAL A 244 -32.10 -4.10 3.99
CA VAL A 244 -30.63 -4.18 3.99
C VAL A 244 -30.12 -3.55 2.70
N GLU A 245 -29.25 -2.55 2.83
CA GLU A 245 -28.57 -1.93 1.68
C GLU A 245 -27.46 -2.86 1.17
N VAL A 246 -27.72 -3.60 0.08
CA VAL A 246 -26.82 -4.61 -0.47
C VAL A 246 -25.85 -4.00 -1.48
N LEU A 247 -24.56 -3.99 -1.17
CA LEU A 247 -23.49 -3.50 -2.03
C LEU A 247 -22.98 -4.60 -2.98
N SER A 248 -22.84 -5.82 -2.46
CA SER A 248 -22.41 -6.96 -3.25
C SER A 248 -23.17 -8.23 -2.81
N PHE A 249 -23.51 -9.03 -3.78
CA PHE A 249 -24.21 -10.30 -3.57
C PHE A 249 -23.62 -11.38 -4.47
N ARG A 250 -23.29 -12.52 -3.88
CA ARG A 250 -22.76 -13.67 -4.63
C ARG A 250 -23.30 -14.96 -4.05
N ASN A 251 -23.87 -15.81 -4.90
CA ASN A 251 -24.24 -17.17 -4.56
C ASN A 251 -23.15 -18.16 -4.99
N LEU A 252 -22.84 -19.09 -4.10
CA LEU A 252 -21.98 -20.23 -4.38
C LEU A 252 -22.68 -21.48 -3.84
N GLY A 253 -23.57 -22.07 -4.65
CA GLY A 253 -24.44 -23.15 -4.23
C GLY A 253 -25.37 -22.71 -3.10
N ARG A 254 -25.31 -23.39 -1.96
CA ARG A 254 -26.14 -23.10 -0.78
C ARG A 254 -25.63 -21.95 0.09
N VAL A 255 -24.48 -21.36 -0.24
CA VAL A 255 -23.89 -20.28 0.54
C VAL A 255 -24.00 -18.98 -0.25
N SER A 256 -24.71 -18.02 0.31
CA SER A 256 -24.79 -16.65 -0.21
C SER A 256 -23.85 -15.75 0.59
N THR A 257 -23.01 -15.00 -0.11
CA THR A 257 -22.15 -13.96 0.49
C THR A 257 -22.77 -12.60 0.18
N VAL A 258 -23.08 -11.86 1.22
CA VAL A 258 -23.68 -10.53 1.15
C VAL A 258 -22.67 -9.53 1.74
N VAL A 259 -22.39 -8.46 1.02
CA VAL A 259 -21.76 -7.27 1.59
C VAL A 259 -22.83 -6.20 1.68
N ALA A 260 -23.12 -5.75 2.88
CA ALA A 260 -24.16 -4.79 3.17
C ALA A 260 -23.61 -3.61 3.96
N LYS A 261 -24.27 -2.46 3.79
CA LYS A 261 -23.96 -1.24 4.55
C LYS A 261 -24.79 -1.21 5.82
N GLY A 262 -24.15 -0.92 6.95
CA GLY A 262 -24.79 -0.79 8.26
C GLY A 262 -24.07 -1.55 9.36
N GLU A 263 -24.62 -1.48 10.58
CA GLU A 263 -24.06 -2.17 11.74
C GLU A 263 -24.36 -3.67 11.70
N LYS A 264 -23.41 -4.47 12.14
CA LYS A 264 -23.49 -5.94 12.16
C LYS A 264 -24.73 -6.47 12.86
N ALA A 265 -25.09 -5.90 14.01
CA ALA A 265 -26.24 -6.32 14.79
C ALA A 265 -27.57 -6.14 14.02
N ASP A 266 -27.74 -4.98 13.36
CA ASP A 266 -28.93 -4.65 12.57
C ASP A 266 -29.03 -5.54 11.32
N ILE A 267 -27.92 -5.66 10.58
CA ILE A 267 -27.85 -6.52 9.39
C ILE A 267 -28.15 -7.98 9.76
N THR A 268 -27.53 -8.49 10.84
CA THR A 268 -27.75 -9.88 11.28
C THR A 268 -29.21 -10.11 11.70
N ALA A 269 -29.81 -9.16 12.42
CA ALA A 269 -31.21 -9.28 12.83
C ALA A 269 -32.17 -9.32 11.60
N LYS A 270 -31.96 -8.45 10.62
CA LYS A 270 -32.74 -8.42 9.38
C LYS A 270 -32.56 -9.68 8.53
N LEU A 271 -31.32 -10.19 8.42
CA LEU A 271 -31.03 -11.40 7.66
C LEU A 271 -31.55 -12.67 8.33
N SER A 272 -31.52 -12.74 9.67
CA SER A 272 -32.09 -13.85 10.43
C SER A 272 -33.61 -13.95 10.29
N ALA A 273 -34.28 -12.86 9.97
CA ALA A 273 -35.72 -12.86 9.70
C ALA A 273 -36.06 -13.48 8.34
N ILE A 274 -35.13 -13.52 7.39
CA ILE A 274 -35.32 -14.08 6.04
C ILE A 274 -34.94 -15.59 6.01
N SER A 275 -33.98 -15.97 6.83
CA SER A 275 -33.45 -17.34 6.91
C SER A 275 -33.25 -17.71 8.38
N PRO A 276 -34.32 -18.25 9.01
CA PRO A 276 -34.28 -18.72 10.41
C PRO A 276 -33.37 -19.94 10.61
#